data_7f55f943ae543fa3bf57cc5c1ff7f9ac
#
_entry.id   7f55f943ae543fa3bf57cc5c1ff7f9ac
#
_cell.length_a   1.000
_cell.length_b   1.000
_cell.length_c   1.000
_cell.angle_alpha   90.00
_cell.angle_beta   90.00
_cell.angle_gamma   90.00
#
_symmetry.space_group_name_H-M   'P 1'
#
loop_
_entity.id
_entity.type
_entity.pdbx_description
1 polymer ?
#
loop_
_entity_poly.entity_id
_entity_poly.type
_entity_poly.pdbx_seq_one_letter_code
_entity_poly.pdbx_strand_id
1 'polypeptide(L)'
;IGADDSFWNTKVNGKKIKGEKPLKNHTEAVEVLIDELIKYGAVESMDEIAAVGHRVVHGGEKYADSVIIDDQVISDIESLTKFAKLHHPGNLAGIKAMKEALPNVPMVAVFDTAFHQTMPKVNYMYPVPMEWYTKYGVRKYGFHGTSHKYITTEMKERLGKEDVNLIICHVGSGASISAIKNGKCYDTTMGLTPVDGLMMGTRCGSIDPSITEYMIEEAGLSVDEVSSSYNKKSGLLGICGFNDNRDVEKAIADGDENAKLALDMYVDRIVRYISQYYVELEGKVDAIVMTAGVLENGSETRA
;
A
#
# COMPACT_ATOMS: atom_id res chain seq x y z
N ILE A 1 10.68 4.55 14.08
CA ILE A 1 12.06 4.06 14.06
C ILE A 1 12.93 5.16 13.44
N GLY A 2 14.12 5.40 14.01
CA GLY A 2 15.04 6.46 13.57
C GLY A 2 14.72 7.86 14.11
N ALA A 3 13.83 7.98 15.09
CA ALA A 3 13.50 9.22 15.78
C ALA A 3 13.76 9.07 17.29
N ASP A 4 14.10 10.19 17.94
CA ASP A 4 14.38 10.20 19.38
C ASP A 4 13.11 10.03 20.22
N ASP A 5 11.94 10.33 19.65
CA ASP A 5 10.61 10.23 20.28
C ASP A 5 9.84 8.97 19.84
N SER A 6 10.56 7.91 19.47
CA SER A 6 9.93 6.64 19.05
C SER A 6 9.09 6.07 20.19
N PHE A 7 7.91 5.55 19.85
CA PHE A 7 7.02 4.88 20.79
C PHE A 7 6.36 3.67 20.15
N TRP A 8 5.85 2.77 20.98
CA TRP A 8 5.03 1.64 20.56
C TRP A 8 3.82 1.45 21.47
N ASN A 9 2.85 0.69 21.00
CA ASN A 9 1.67 0.32 21.77
C ASN A 9 1.51 -1.19 21.76
N THR A 10 1.53 -1.79 22.95
CA THR A 10 1.23 -3.20 23.15
C THR A 10 -0.22 -3.35 23.62
N LYS A 11 -1.01 -4.18 22.94
CA LYS A 11 -2.40 -4.47 23.33
C LYS A 11 -2.47 -5.89 23.88
N VAL A 12 -2.73 -6.03 25.18
CA VAL A 12 -2.82 -7.30 25.88
C VAL A 12 -4.08 -7.33 26.75
N ASN A 13 -4.89 -8.38 26.61
CA ASN A 13 -6.12 -8.57 27.40
C ASN A 13 -7.03 -7.32 27.38
N GLY A 14 -7.16 -6.68 26.22
CA GLY A 14 -7.96 -5.47 26.03
C GLY A 14 -7.33 -4.17 26.56
N LYS A 15 -6.21 -4.23 27.26
CA LYS A 15 -5.47 -3.05 27.74
C LYS A 15 -4.43 -2.61 26.73
N LYS A 16 -4.34 -1.31 26.49
CA LYS A 16 -3.32 -0.68 25.66
C LYS A 16 -2.21 -0.13 26.56
N ILE A 17 -0.98 -0.57 26.33
CA ILE A 17 0.21 -0.19 27.09
C ILE A 17 1.13 0.55 26.15
N LYS A 18 1.52 1.77 26.50
CA LYS A 18 2.46 2.57 25.72
C LYS A 18 3.87 2.39 26.27
N GLY A 19 4.82 2.10 25.37
CA GLY A 19 6.24 2.15 25.66
C GLY A 19 6.90 3.26 24.83
N GLU A 20 7.93 3.88 25.40
CA GLU A 20 8.72 4.94 24.76
C GLU A 20 10.20 4.68 24.96
N LYS A 21 10.96 4.71 23.88
CA LYS A 21 12.42 4.59 23.86
C LYS A 21 12.90 5.03 22.49
N PRO A 22 14.01 5.77 22.36
CA PRO A 22 14.65 5.99 21.07
C PRO A 22 14.93 4.64 20.39
N LEU A 23 14.46 4.46 19.17
CA LEU A 23 14.68 3.28 18.35
C LEU A 23 15.47 3.70 17.11
N LYS A 24 16.78 3.48 17.13
CA LYS A 24 17.69 3.96 16.08
C LYS A 24 17.53 3.23 14.76
N ASN A 25 17.16 1.95 14.81
CA ASN A 25 17.08 1.09 13.65
C ASN A 25 16.05 -0.04 13.84
N HIS A 26 15.89 -0.87 12.83
CA HIS A 26 14.94 -2.00 12.83
C HIS A 26 15.36 -3.11 13.80
N THR A 27 16.67 -3.30 14.05
CA THR A 27 17.16 -4.30 15.02
C THR A 27 16.69 -3.97 16.43
N GLU A 28 16.88 -2.72 16.88
CA GLU A 28 16.38 -2.28 18.19
C GLU A 28 14.84 -2.38 18.30
N ALA A 29 14.11 -2.17 17.20
CA ALA A 29 12.66 -2.34 17.19
C ALA A 29 12.25 -3.80 17.31
N VAL A 30 12.98 -4.72 16.66
CA VAL A 30 12.76 -6.18 16.77
C VAL A 30 13.06 -6.67 18.17
N GLU A 31 14.15 -6.20 18.82
CA GLU A 31 14.47 -6.52 20.22
C GLU A 31 13.31 -6.13 21.15
N VAL A 32 12.80 -4.90 21.01
CA VAL A 32 11.64 -4.44 21.80
C VAL A 32 10.41 -5.31 21.53
N LEU A 33 10.12 -5.68 20.28
CA LEU A 33 9.01 -6.55 19.96
C LEU A 33 9.13 -7.90 20.68
N ILE A 34 10.32 -8.52 20.64
CA ILE A 34 10.62 -9.79 21.28
C ILE A 34 10.42 -9.68 22.80
N ASP A 35 11.01 -8.65 23.41
CA ASP A 35 10.89 -8.42 24.86
C ASP A 35 9.43 -8.25 25.29
N GLU A 36 8.62 -7.52 24.51
CA GLU A 36 7.20 -7.32 24.80
C GLU A 36 6.39 -8.63 24.64
N LEU A 37 6.70 -9.48 23.63
CA LEU A 37 6.04 -10.78 23.45
C LEU A 37 6.24 -11.68 24.67
N ILE A 38 7.48 -11.78 25.20
CA ILE A 38 7.80 -12.60 26.37
C ILE A 38 7.22 -11.94 27.64
N LYS A 39 7.47 -10.66 27.85
CA LYS A 39 7.02 -9.91 29.04
C LYS A 39 5.54 -9.99 29.30
N TYR A 40 4.73 -10.01 28.24
CA TYR A 40 3.27 -10.06 28.37
C TYR A 40 2.71 -11.47 28.13
N GLY A 41 3.55 -12.48 28.04
CA GLY A 41 3.14 -13.88 27.95
C GLY A 41 2.41 -14.23 26.66
N ALA A 42 2.75 -13.52 25.57
CA ALA A 42 2.27 -13.91 24.25
C ALA A 42 2.98 -15.20 23.77
N VAL A 43 4.23 -15.37 24.18
CA VAL A 43 5.03 -16.59 24.08
C VAL A 43 5.80 -16.78 25.40
N GLU A 44 6.07 -18.01 25.80
CA GLU A 44 6.92 -18.32 26.97
C GLU A 44 8.41 -18.23 26.60
N SER A 45 8.73 -18.58 25.36
CA SER A 45 10.09 -18.46 24.80
C SER A 45 10.04 -18.20 23.30
N MET A 46 11.17 -17.79 22.72
CA MET A 46 11.29 -17.57 21.28
C MET A 46 11.16 -18.86 20.45
N ASP A 47 11.36 -20.02 21.06
CA ASP A 47 11.22 -21.33 20.41
C ASP A 47 9.76 -21.66 20.06
N GLU A 48 8.79 -20.96 20.63
CA GLU A 48 7.38 -21.10 20.29
C GLU A 48 7.01 -20.37 18.98
N ILE A 49 7.88 -19.51 18.47
CA ILE A 49 7.61 -18.81 17.20
C ILE A 49 7.84 -19.77 16.05
N ALA A 50 6.76 -20.23 15.44
CA ALA A 50 6.78 -21.21 14.37
C ALA A 50 7.19 -20.60 13.00
N ALA A 51 6.89 -19.34 12.74
CA ALA A 51 7.22 -18.64 11.48
C ALA A 51 7.12 -17.13 11.63
N VAL A 52 7.78 -16.39 10.72
CA VAL A 52 7.68 -14.93 10.61
C VAL A 52 7.21 -14.54 9.22
N GLY A 53 6.11 -13.79 9.14
CA GLY A 53 5.62 -13.20 7.89
C GLY A 53 6.17 -11.79 7.69
N HIS A 54 6.76 -11.53 6.53
CA HIS A 54 7.26 -10.22 6.12
C HIS A 54 6.44 -9.67 4.96
N ARG A 55 5.79 -8.53 5.16
CA ARG A 55 5.25 -7.75 4.05
C ARG A 55 6.40 -7.15 3.26
N VAL A 56 6.42 -7.41 1.94
CA VAL A 56 7.37 -6.85 0.98
C VAL A 56 6.58 -6.10 -0.09
N VAL A 57 6.93 -4.83 -0.32
CA VAL A 57 6.11 -3.96 -1.16
C VAL A 57 6.11 -4.39 -2.62
N HIS A 58 7.21 -4.94 -3.16
CA HIS A 58 7.32 -5.22 -4.59
C HIS A 58 8.03 -6.54 -4.88
N GLY A 59 7.35 -7.45 -5.56
CA GLY A 59 7.86 -8.76 -5.97
C GLY A 59 8.25 -8.87 -7.45
N GLY A 60 8.12 -7.78 -8.22
CA GLY A 60 8.33 -7.81 -9.66
C GLY A 60 7.33 -8.73 -10.35
N GLU A 61 7.73 -9.27 -11.50
CA GLU A 61 6.99 -10.33 -12.22
C GLU A 61 7.37 -11.73 -11.71
N LYS A 62 8.41 -11.82 -10.88
CA LYS A 62 8.97 -13.09 -10.42
C LYS A 62 8.09 -13.75 -9.34
N TYR A 63 7.48 -12.94 -8.47
CA TYR A 63 6.75 -13.43 -7.31
C TYR A 63 5.24 -13.19 -7.47
N ALA A 64 4.52 -14.24 -7.82
CA ALA A 64 3.06 -14.26 -7.95
C ALA A 64 2.34 -14.82 -6.71
N ASP A 65 3.10 -15.28 -5.69
CA ASP A 65 2.60 -15.76 -4.41
C ASP A 65 3.65 -15.55 -3.30
N SER A 66 3.28 -15.89 -2.07
CA SER A 66 4.18 -15.88 -0.92
C SER A 66 5.27 -16.94 -1.06
N VAL A 67 6.48 -16.62 -0.61
CA VAL A 67 7.64 -17.55 -0.69
C VAL A 67 8.43 -17.57 0.61
N ILE A 68 9.07 -18.70 0.90
CA ILE A 68 10.04 -18.79 1.99
C ILE A 68 11.27 -17.96 1.61
N ILE A 69 11.74 -17.13 2.56
CA ILE A 69 12.88 -16.24 2.35
C ILE A 69 14.17 -17.03 2.48
N ASP A 70 14.88 -17.16 1.39
CA ASP A 70 16.27 -17.60 1.30
C ASP A 70 17.16 -16.44 0.81
N ASP A 71 18.45 -16.72 0.62
CA ASP A 71 19.41 -15.71 0.17
C ASP A 71 19.11 -15.22 -1.27
N GLN A 72 18.50 -16.07 -2.11
CA GLN A 72 18.06 -15.69 -3.45
C GLN A 72 16.90 -14.72 -3.41
N VAL A 73 15.90 -14.94 -2.54
CA VAL A 73 14.77 -14.03 -2.33
C VAL A 73 15.26 -12.67 -1.83
N ILE A 74 16.20 -12.63 -0.90
CA ILE A 74 16.81 -11.39 -0.41
C ILE A 74 17.49 -10.62 -1.57
N SER A 75 18.31 -11.31 -2.36
CA SER A 75 18.99 -10.73 -3.53
C SER A 75 18.00 -10.19 -4.57
N ASP A 76 16.91 -10.92 -4.81
CA ASP A 76 15.85 -10.48 -5.73
C ASP A 76 15.16 -9.19 -5.22
N ILE A 77 14.82 -9.13 -3.93
CA ILE A 77 14.24 -7.92 -3.31
C ILE A 77 15.22 -6.75 -3.41
N GLU A 78 16.51 -6.97 -3.18
CA GLU A 78 17.55 -5.95 -3.36
C GLU A 78 17.57 -5.42 -4.81
N SER A 79 17.51 -6.29 -5.80
CA SER A 79 17.48 -5.94 -7.22
C SER A 79 16.25 -5.14 -7.65
N LEU A 80 15.12 -5.38 -6.97
CA LEU A 80 13.84 -4.70 -7.19
C LEU A 80 13.72 -3.35 -6.46
N THR A 81 14.72 -2.94 -5.67
CA THR A 81 14.73 -1.65 -4.95
C THR A 81 14.54 -0.46 -5.88
N LYS A 82 14.95 -0.56 -7.15
CA LYS A 82 14.70 0.47 -8.16
C LYS A 82 13.22 0.83 -8.35
N PHE A 83 12.30 -0.11 -8.11
CA PHE A 83 10.85 0.10 -8.19
C PHE A 83 10.23 0.56 -6.86
N ALA A 84 10.90 0.32 -5.73
CA ALA A 84 10.39 0.59 -4.40
C ALA A 84 11.45 1.25 -3.50
N LYS A 85 12.11 2.29 -3.99
CA LYS A 85 13.22 3.00 -3.31
C LYS A 85 12.90 3.45 -1.89
N LEU A 86 11.65 3.83 -1.62
CA LEU A 86 11.19 4.30 -0.31
C LEU A 86 10.86 3.17 0.67
N HIS A 87 10.65 1.94 0.20
CA HIS A 87 10.10 0.84 1.01
C HIS A 87 11.06 -0.35 1.16
N HIS A 88 11.72 -0.77 0.09
CA HIS A 88 12.58 -1.96 0.11
C HIS A 88 13.74 -1.87 1.09
N PRO A 89 14.42 -0.73 1.30
CA PRO A 89 15.45 -0.65 2.33
C PRO A 89 14.95 -1.00 3.73
N GLY A 90 13.74 -0.52 4.07
CA GLY A 90 13.08 -0.87 5.33
C GLY A 90 12.62 -2.32 5.40
N ASN A 91 12.07 -2.88 4.30
CA ASN A 91 11.69 -4.29 4.24
C ASN A 91 12.91 -5.21 4.45
N LEU A 92 14.01 -4.94 3.76
CA LEU A 92 15.27 -5.70 3.88
C LEU A 92 15.87 -5.58 5.28
N ALA A 93 15.86 -4.38 5.87
CA ALA A 93 16.34 -4.18 7.24
C ALA A 93 15.52 -4.99 8.25
N GLY A 94 14.19 -5.01 8.10
CA GLY A 94 13.31 -5.83 8.93
C GLY A 94 13.56 -7.33 8.77
N ILE A 95 13.73 -7.82 7.54
CA ILE A 95 14.05 -9.24 7.27
C ILE A 95 15.39 -9.60 7.91
N LYS A 96 16.44 -8.79 7.70
CA LYS A 96 17.78 -9.03 8.23
C LYS A 96 17.78 -9.05 9.78
N ALA A 97 17.10 -8.10 10.40
CA ALA A 97 16.97 -8.03 11.86
C ALA A 97 16.24 -9.27 12.44
N MET A 98 15.14 -9.70 11.81
CA MET A 98 14.45 -10.91 12.27
C MET A 98 15.25 -12.18 12.02
N LYS A 99 16.00 -12.28 10.90
CA LYS A 99 16.89 -13.41 10.62
C LYS A 99 18.03 -13.51 11.64
N GLU A 100 18.54 -12.38 12.12
CA GLU A 100 19.55 -12.33 13.18
C GLU A 100 18.96 -12.76 14.54
N ALA A 101 17.78 -12.26 14.89
CA ALA A 101 17.11 -12.56 16.16
C ALA A 101 16.57 -14.00 16.23
N LEU A 102 16.13 -14.56 15.10
CA LEU A 102 15.45 -15.85 14.98
C LEU A 102 16.06 -16.69 13.83
N PRO A 103 17.33 -17.12 13.94
CA PRO A 103 18.09 -17.72 12.83
C PRO A 103 17.51 -19.05 12.33
N ASN A 104 16.78 -19.79 13.16
CA ASN A 104 16.23 -21.10 12.85
C ASN A 104 14.72 -21.07 12.51
N VAL A 105 14.09 -19.89 12.58
CA VAL A 105 12.65 -19.74 12.31
C VAL A 105 12.43 -19.46 10.83
N PRO A 106 11.56 -20.20 10.13
CA PRO A 106 11.26 -19.93 8.74
C PRO A 106 10.60 -18.58 8.57
N MET A 107 11.04 -17.84 7.55
CA MET A 107 10.52 -16.52 7.20
C MET A 107 9.85 -16.55 5.84
N VAL A 108 8.72 -15.87 5.71
CA VAL A 108 7.90 -15.84 4.50
C VAL A 108 7.77 -14.43 4.00
N ALA A 109 8.12 -14.16 2.75
CA ALA A 109 7.83 -12.91 2.07
C ALA A 109 6.42 -12.95 1.48
N VAL A 110 5.63 -11.91 1.76
CA VAL A 110 4.29 -11.69 1.21
C VAL A 110 4.34 -10.39 0.41
N PHE A 111 4.20 -10.48 -0.92
CA PHE A 111 4.39 -9.34 -1.80
C PHE A 111 3.08 -8.63 -2.08
N ASP A 112 3.06 -7.29 -1.94
CA ASP A 112 1.88 -6.46 -2.26
C ASP A 112 1.46 -6.58 -3.73
N THR A 113 2.40 -6.88 -4.62
CA THR A 113 2.17 -7.00 -6.07
C THR A 113 1.69 -8.38 -6.52
N ALA A 114 1.80 -9.41 -5.66
CA ALA A 114 1.57 -10.79 -6.07
C ALA A 114 0.15 -11.06 -6.56
N PHE A 115 -0.87 -10.59 -5.85
CA PHE A 115 -2.28 -10.79 -6.22
C PHE A 115 -2.63 -10.19 -7.58
N HIS A 116 -1.95 -9.13 -7.98
CA HIS A 116 -2.17 -8.41 -9.23
C HIS A 116 -1.50 -9.05 -10.46
N GLN A 117 -0.72 -10.13 -10.29
CA GLN A 117 -0.05 -10.81 -11.41
C GLN A 117 -1.04 -11.52 -12.36
N THR A 118 -2.30 -11.64 -11.98
CA THR A 118 -3.36 -12.20 -12.85
C THR A 118 -3.93 -11.18 -13.84
N MET A 119 -3.54 -9.90 -13.77
CA MET A 119 -3.99 -8.89 -14.72
C MET A 119 -3.62 -9.28 -16.17
N PRO A 120 -4.55 -9.16 -17.14
CA PRO A 120 -4.25 -9.38 -18.54
C PRO A 120 -3.31 -8.29 -19.08
N LYS A 121 -2.56 -8.63 -20.13
CA LYS A 121 -1.56 -7.74 -20.72
C LYS A 121 -2.11 -6.37 -21.11
N VAL A 122 -3.33 -6.31 -21.60
CA VAL A 122 -4.01 -5.07 -21.99
C VAL A 122 -4.19 -4.11 -20.81
N ASN A 123 -4.29 -4.60 -19.57
CA ASN A 123 -4.51 -3.79 -18.38
C ASN A 123 -3.20 -3.43 -17.66
N TYR A 124 -2.16 -4.28 -17.76
CA TYR A 124 -0.89 -3.96 -17.11
C TYR A 124 0.11 -3.19 -17.97
N MET A 125 -0.06 -3.17 -19.30
CA MET A 125 0.85 -2.42 -20.18
C MET A 125 0.51 -0.93 -20.21
N TYR A 126 1.54 -0.09 -20.16
CA TYR A 126 1.40 1.31 -20.48
C TYR A 126 1.57 1.55 -21.99
N PRO A 127 0.89 2.53 -22.59
CA PRO A 127 1.01 2.88 -24.01
C PRO A 127 2.28 3.72 -24.26
N VAL A 128 3.45 3.16 -23.91
CA VAL A 128 4.78 3.74 -24.07
C VAL A 128 5.64 2.80 -24.93
N PRO A 129 6.85 3.20 -25.39
CA PRO A 129 7.68 2.30 -26.20
C PRO A 129 7.83 0.92 -25.56
N MET A 130 7.59 -0.14 -26.35
CA MET A 130 7.61 -1.52 -25.88
C MET A 130 8.91 -1.90 -25.18
N GLU A 131 10.03 -1.31 -25.60
CA GLU A 131 11.32 -1.58 -24.97
C GLU A 131 11.40 -1.11 -23.51
N TRP A 132 10.55 -0.17 -23.08
CA TRP A 132 10.51 0.22 -21.67
C TRP A 132 9.99 -0.91 -20.80
N TYR A 133 9.04 -1.69 -21.30
CA TYR A 133 8.63 -2.92 -20.63
C TYR A 133 9.73 -3.99 -20.72
N THR A 134 10.21 -4.31 -21.92
CA THR A 134 11.08 -5.47 -22.11
C THR A 134 12.48 -5.30 -21.50
N LYS A 135 13.01 -4.06 -21.45
CA LYS A 135 14.34 -3.78 -20.89
C LYS A 135 14.30 -3.32 -19.43
N TYR A 136 13.29 -2.55 -19.07
CA TYR A 136 13.26 -1.85 -17.78
C TYR A 136 12.12 -2.33 -16.87
N GLY A 137 11.22 -3.18 -17.34
CA GLY A 137 10.09 -3.71 -16.57
C GLY A 137 9.01 -2.65 -16.31
N VAL A 138 8.87 -1.65 -17.19
CA VAL A 138 7.85 -0.60 -17.06
C VAL A 138 6.48 -1.17 -17.40
N ARG A 139 5.70 -1.45 -16.37
CA ARG A 139 4.30 -1.92 -16.43
C ARG A 139 3.59 -1.56 -15.13
N LYS A 140 2.26 -1.70 -15.13
CA LYS A 140 1.45 -1.68 -13.91
C LYS A 140 1.72 -2.97 -13.11
N TYR A 141 2.05 -2.82 -11.82
CA TYR A 141 2.20 -3.94 -10.88
C TYR A 141 1.05 -4.00 -9.87
N GLY A 142 0.59 -2.85 -9.40
CA GLY A 142 -0.42 -2.77 -8.35
C GLY A 142 0.16 -3.05 -6.96
N PHE A 143 -0.56 -2.58 -5.94
CA PHE A 143 -0.15 -2.71 -4.53
C PHE A 143 -1.37 -2.98 -3.66
N HIS A 144 -1.19 -3.11 -2.34
CA HIS A 144 -2.22 -3.57 -1.40
C HIS A 144 -2.79 -4.96 -1.73
N GLY A 145 -2.06 -5.74 -2.53
CA GLY A 145 -2.53 -7.04 -3.04
C GLY A 145 -2.92 -8.02 -1.94
N THR A 146 -2.24 -7.99 -0.80
CA THR A 146 -2.62 -8.81 0.37
C THR A 146 -4.02 -8.47 0.87
N SER A 147 -4.36 -7.17 0.95
CA SER A 147 -5.70 -6.73 1.34
C SER A 147 -6.75 -7.11 0.28
N HIS A 148 -6.49 -6.84 -0.99
CA HIS A 148 -7.40 -7.20 -2.08
C HIS A 148 -7.63 -8.72 -2.17
N LYS A 149 -6.59 -9.53 -1.98
CA LYS A 149 -6.68 -11.01 -1.93
C LYS A 149 -7.55 -11.46 -0.75
N TYR A 150 -7.31 -10.91 0.45
CA TYR A 150 -8.07 -11.23 1.64
C TYR A 150 -9.57 -10.91 1.47
N ILE A 151 -9.89 -9.70 1.04
CA ILE A 151 -11.28 -9.28 0.80
C ILE A 151 -11.94 -10.18 -0.28
N THR A 152 -11.22 -10.54 -1.32
CA THR A 152 -11.74 -11.45 -2.36
C THR A 152 -12.09 -12.82 -1.76
N THR A 153 -11.24 -13.36 -0.89
CA THR A 153 -11.47 -14.64 -0.20
C THR A 153 -12.69 -14.56 0.73
N GLU A 154 -12.76 -13.53 1.56
CA GLU A 154 -13.91 -13.29 2.44
C GLU A 154 -15.24 -13.17 1.67
N MET A 155 -15.20 -12.47 0.53
CA MET A 155 -16.40 -12.30 -0.29
C MET A 155 -16.82 -13.57 -1.00
N LYS A 156 -15.89 -14.44 -1.40
CA LYS A 156 -16.21 -15.78 -1.90
C LYS A 156 -17.00 -16.59 -0.87
N GLU A 157 -16.53 -16.61 0.37
CA GLU A 157 -17.21 -17.29 1.48
C GLU A 157 -18.59 -16.69 1.74
N ARG A 158 -18.68 -15.37 1.87
CA ARG A 158 -19.94 -14.66 2.18
C ARG A 158 -21.00 -14.82 1.09
N LEU A 159 -20.60 -14.83 -0.16
CA LEU A 159 -21.52 -14.98 -1.31
C LEU A 159 -21.73 -16.46 -1.71
N GLY A 160 -20.99 -17.40 -1.11
CA GLY A 160 -21.04 -18.82 -1.48
C GLY A 160 -20.68 -19.07 -2.95
N LYS A 161 -19.74 -18.30 -3.50
CA LYS A 161 -19.45 -18.27 -4.93
C LYS A 161 -17.93 -18.12 -5.16
N GLU A 162 -17.34 -19.01 -5.98
CA GLU A 162 -15.92 -18.93 -6.33
C GLU A 162 -15.59 -17.84 -7.35
N ASP A 163 -16.44 -17.70 -8.38
CA ASP A 163 -16.24 -16.77 -9.51
C ASP A 163 -16.85 -15.39 -9.19
N VAL A 164 -16.41 -14.75 -8.12
CA VAL A 164 -16.91 -13.43 -7.72
C VAL A 164 -16.37 -12.32 -8.62
N ASN A 165 -17.23 -11.33 -8.93
CA ASN A 165 -16.87 -10.10 -9.59
C ASN A 165 -17.04 -8.94 -8.60
N LEU A 166 -15.93 -8.30 -8.21
CA LEU A 166 -15.93 -7.29 -7.17
C LEU A 166 -15.24 -6.02 -7.63
N ILE A 167 -15.65 -4.90 -7.05
CA ILE A 167 -14.86 -3.66 -7.03
C ILE A 167 -14.44 -3.45 -5.56
N ILE A 168 -13.16 -3.57 -5.29
CA ILE A 168 -12.64 -3.46 -3.91
C ILE A 168 -11.94 -2.12 -3.75
N CYS A 169 -12.46 -1.27 -2.88
CA CYS A 169 -11.94 0.05 -2.56
C CYS A 169 -11.16 -0.03 -1.23
N HIS A 170 -9.84 -0.20 -1.31
CA HIS A 170 -8.95 -0.11 -0.15
C HIS A 170 -8.50 1.34 0.00
N VAL A 171 -9.13 2.09 0.90
CA VAL A 171 -8.88 3.52 1.06
C VAL A 171 -8.46 3.84 2.50
N GLY A 172 -7.16 4.06 2.67
CA GLY A 172 -6.49 4.47 3.89
C GLY A 172 -5.58 5.68 3.61
N SER A 173 -4.46 5.81 4.30
CA SER A 173 -3.44 6.84 3.98
C SER A 173 -2.88 6.66 2.57
N GLY A 174 -2.65 5.41 2.14
CA GLY A 174 -2.54 5.01 0.74
C GLY A 174 -3.88 4.45 0.28
N ALA A 175 -4.22 4.63 -0.99
CA ALA A 175 -5.50 4.19 -1.53
C ALA A 175 -5.35 3.49 -2.88
N SER A 176 -6.07 2.39 -3.06
CA SER A 176 -6.19 1.71 -4.34
C SER A 176 -7.57 1.07 -4.50
N ILE A 177 -8.04 0.99 -5.74
CA ILE A 177 -9.23 0.24 -6.09
C ILE A 177 -8.81 -0.88 -7.05
N SER A 178 -9.41 -2.06 -6.92
CA SER A 178 -9.16 -3.18 -7.83
C SER A 178 -10.47 -3.73 -8.38
N ALA A 179 -10.46 -4.03 -9.68
CA ALA A 179 -11.49 -4.82 -10.33
C ALA A 179 -11.13 -6.30 -10.21
N ILE A 180 -12.04 -7.08 -9.65
CA ILE A 180 -11.91 -8.54 -9.53
C ILE A 180 -12.89 -9.18 -10.49
N LYS A 181 -12.39 -10.01 -11.40
CA LYS A 181 -13.18 -10.76 -12.37
C LYS A 181 -12.97 -12.27 -12.16
N ASN A 182 -14.03 -13.00 -11.91
CA ASN A 182 -13.98 -14.44 -11.63
C ASN A 182 -12.98 -14.79 -10.51
N GLY A 183 -13.00 -14.00 -9.42
CA GLY A 183 -12.15 -14.21 -8.24
C GLY A 183 -10.66 -13.90 -8.42
N LYS A 184 -10.26 -13.24 -9.52
CA LYS A 184 -8.88 -12.86 -9.85
C LYS A 184 -8.79 -11.36 -10.10
N CYS A 185 -7.65 -10.75 -9.77
CA CYS A 185 -7.41 -9.35 -10.11
C CYS A 185 -7.41 -9.19 -11.65
N TYR A 186 -8.27 -8.30 -12.13
CA TYR A 186 -8.40 -7.96 -13.54
C TYR A 186 -7.75 -6.61 -13.86
N ASP A 187 -7.95 -5.62 -12.98
CA ASP A 187 -7.24 -4.33 -13.03
C ASP A 187 -7.09 -3.74 -11.62
N THR A 188 -6.20 -2.75 -11.48
CA THR A 188 -6.01 -2.02 -10.23
C THR A 188 -5.50 -0.61 -10.50
N THR A 189 -5.73 0.33 -9.58
CA THR A 189 -5.42 1.76 -9.79
C THR A 189 -3.96 2.10 -9.62
N MET A 190 -3.24 1.50 -8.65
CA MET A 190 -1.81 1.74 -8.49
C MET A 190 -1.03 1.11 -9.64
N GLY A 191 0.00 1.81 -10.11
CA GLY A 191 0.71 1.51 -11.34
C GLY A 191 2.06 0.83 -11.16
N LEU A 192 3.07 1.39 -11.84
CA LEU A 192 4.49 1.02 -11.67
C LEU A 192 4.93 1.25 -10.22
N THR A 193 4.41 2.30 -9.60
CA THR A 193 4.66 2.68 -8.21
C THR A 193 3.35 2.96 -7.49
N PRO A 194 3.34 3.07 -6.14
CA PRO A 194 2.13 3.40 -5.38
C PRO A 194 1.65 4.85 -5.52
N VAL A 195 2.23 5.65 -6.41
CA VAL A 195 1.79 7.04 -6.68
C VAL A 195 0.61 7.10 -7.61
N ASP A 196 0.58 6.22 -8.63
CA ASP A 196 -0.45 6.20 -9.66
C ASP A 196 -1.84 5.87 -9.11
N GLY A 197 -2.87 6.27 -9.81
CA GLY A 197 -4.26 5.96 -9.49
C GLY A 197 -4.97 7.08 -8.71
N LEU A 198 -5.49 6.76 -7.55
CA LEU A 198 -6.26 7.66 -6.71
C LEU A 198 -5.41 8.81 -6.13
N MET A 199 -6.05 9.95 -5.95
CA MET A 199 -5.56 10.98 -5.02
C MET A 199 -5.53 10.40 -3.61
N MET A 200 -4.49 10.69 -2.82
CA MET A 200 -4.29 10.12 -1.48
C MET A 200 -4.01 11.24 -0.47
N GLY A 201 -3.70 10.89 0.76
CA GLY A 201 -3.37 11.88 1.79
C GLY A 201 -2.20 12.81 1.41
N THR A 202 -1.13 12.25 0.81
CA THR A 202 0.07 13.02 0.41
C THR A 202 0.51 12.79 -1.04
N ARG A 203 -0.11 11.85 -1.77
CA ARG A 203 0.24 11.48 -3.15
C ARG A 203 -0.76 12.05 -4.13
N CYS A 204 -0.26 12.49 -5.29
CA CYS A 204 -1.10 13.14 -6.30
C CYS A 204 -2.09 12.20 -7.01
N GLY A 205 -1.79 10.90 -7.09
CA GLY A 205 -2.50 10.00 -8.01
C GLY A 205 -2.07 10.22 -9.46
N SER A 206 -2.89 9.75 -10.40
CA SER A 206 -2.65 9.93 -11.83
C SER A 206 -2.78 11.40 -12.24
N ILE A 207 -1.75 11.90 -12.93
CA ILE A 207 -1.66 13.28 -13.45
C ILE A 207 -1.08 13.26 -14.86
N ASP A 208 -1.12 14.38 -15.55
CA ASP A 208 -0.42 14.56 -16.83
C ASP A 208 1.10 14.45 -16.61
N PRO A 209 1.82 13.57 -17.32
CA PRO A 209 3.27 13.40 -17.18
C PRO A 209 4.04 14.67 -17.56
N SER A 210 3.52 15.55 -18.42
CA SER A 210 4.14 16.80 -18.83
C SER A 210 4.28 17.82 -17.68
N ILE A 211 3.53 17.63 -16.59
CA ILE A 211 3.71 18.47 -15.38
C ILE A 211 5.13 18.33 -14.83
N THR A 212 5.75 17.16 -14.97
CA THR A 212 7.14 16.95 -14.52
C THR A 212 8.11 17.87 -15.24
N GLU A 213 8.08 17.87 -16.57
CA GLU A 213 8.93 18.72 -17.42
C GLU A 213 8.64 20.21 -17.16
N TYR A 214 7.36 20.58 -17.15
CA TYR A 214 6.93 21.95 -16.90
C TYR A 214 7.46 22.51 -15.56
N MET A 215 7.40 21.73 -14.47
CA MET A 215 7.88 22.18 -13.16
C MET A 215 9.43 22.24 -13.08
N ILE A 216 10.13 21.42 -13.85
CA ILE A 216 11.58 21.51 -13.96
C ILE A 216 11.98 22.81 -14.69
N GLU A 217 11.30 23.11 -15.80
CA GLU A 217 11.63 24.28 -16.65
C GLU A 217 11.20 25.60 -16.02
N GLU A 218 9.95 25.69 -15.54
CA GLU A 218 9.37 26.96 -15.07
C GLU A 218 9.69 27.27 -13.61
N ALA A 219 9.76 26.25 -12.73
CA ALA A 219 10.05 26.44 -11.31
C ALA A 219 11.49 26.10 -10.91
N GLY A 220 12.32 25.60 -11.85
CA GLY A 220 13.71 25.22 -11.58
C GLY A 220 13.86 24.06 -10.61
N LEU A 221 12.83 23.22 -10.46
CA LEU A 221 12.89 22.08 -9.56
C LEU A 221 13.74 20.96 -10.16
N SER A 222 14.47 20.23 -9.31
CA SER A 222 15.12 18.99 -9.69
C SER A 222 14.10 17.85 -9.86
N VAL A 223 14.48 16.79 -10.58
CA VAL A 223 13.67 15.57 -10.73
C VAL A 223 13.29 14.99 -9.36
N ASP A 224 14.22 15.00 -8.39
CA ASP A 224 13.98 14.49 -7.04
C ASP A 224 12.98 15.35 -6.25
N GLU A 225 13.00 16.67 -6.41
CA GLU A 225 12.04 17.58 -5.79
C GLU A 225 10.65 17.40 -6.37
N VAL A 226 10.52 17.25 -7.69
CA VAL A 226 9.23 16.95 -8.34
C VAL A 226 8.71 15.59 -7.88
N SER A 227 9.55 14.56 -7.89
CA SER A 227 9.20 13.22 -7.39
C SER A 227 8.78 13.25 -5.92
N SER A 228 9.51 13.98 -5.08
CA SER A 228 9.15 14.18 -3.67
C SER A 228 7.81 14.89 -3.51
N SER A 229 7.52 15.87 -4.36
CA SER A 229 6.25 16.59 -4.34
C SER A 229 5.09 15.67 -4.66
N TYR A 230 5.19 14.83 -5.70
CA TYR A 230 4.16 13.85 -6.05
C TYR A 230 3.89 12.82 -4.95
N ASN A 231 4.92 12.41 -4.19
CA ASN A 231 4.83 11.38 -3.17
C ASN A 231 4.43 11.89 -1.78
N LYS A 232 4.85 13.13 -1.41
CA LYS A 232 4.84 13.58 -0.01
C LYS A 232 4.18 14.93 0.23
N LYS A 233 3.95 15.73 -0.82
CA LYS A 233 3.46 17.12 -0.70
C LYS A 233 2.21 17.39 -1.52
N SER A 234 1.61 16.36 -2.10
CA SER A 234 0.41 16.41 -2.95
C SER A 234 -0.81 15.84 -2.24
N GLY A 235 -1.82 15.46 -2.99
CA GLY A 235 -3.05 14.88 -2.46
C GLY A 235 -3.82 15.85 -1.58
N LEU A 236 -4.46 15.36 -0.53
CA LEU A 236 -5.19 16.19 0.43
C LEU A 236 -4.26 17.26 1.02
N LEU A 237 -3.06 16.85 1.45
CA LEU A 237 -2.06 17.76 2.01
C LEU A 237 -1.74 18.92 1.05
N GLY A 238 -1.56 18.64 -0.22
CA GLY A 238 -1.20 19.65 -1.22
C GLY A 238 -2.31 20.66 -1.52
N ILE A 239 -3.57 20.29 -1.34
CA ILE A 239 -4.72 21.14 -1.63
C ILE A 239 -5.18 21.93 -0.40
N CYS A 240 -5.24 21.29 0.78
CA CYS A 240 -5.81 21.92 1.98
C CYS A 240 -4.88 21.96 3.20
N GLY A 241 -3.65 21.43 3.10
CA GLY A 241 -2.70 21.44 4.21
C GLY A 241 -2.86 20.30 5.21
N PHE A 242 -3.88 19.45 5.06
CA PHE A 242 -4.15 18.30 5.93
C PHE A 242 -3.99 17.00 5.14
N ASN A 243 -3.43 15.97 5.76
CA ASN A 243 -3.27 14.63 5.15
C ASN A 243 -4.13 13.55 5.81
N ASP A 244 -4.74 13.85 6.93
CA ASP A 244 -5.66 12.96 7.64
C ASP A 244 -7.11 13.37 7.33
N ASN A 245 -7.93 12.43 6.90
CA ASN A 245 -9.32 12.69 6.53
C ASN A 245 -10.14 13.29 7.67
N ARG A 246 -9.82 12.94 8.92
CA ARG A 246 -10.49 13.48 10.12
C ARG A 246 -10.24 14.97 10.30
N ASP A 247 -9.01 15.42 10.00
CA ASP A 247 -8.64 16.84 10.07
C ASP A 247 -9.29 17.61 8.90
N VAL A 248 -9.39 16.99 7.71
CA VAL A 248 -10.11 17.54 6.55
C VAL A 248 -11.59 17.73 6.87
N GLU A 249 -12.28 16.70 7.39
CA GLU A 249 -13.69 16.76 7.77
C GLU A 249 -13.94 17.86 8.84
N LYS A 250 -13.04 17.97 9.82
CA LYS A 250 -13.11 19.03 10.82
C LYS A 250 -12.94 20.42 10.21
N ALA A 251 -11.96 20.62 9.32
CA ALA A 251 -11.73 21.88 8.64
C ALA A 251 -12.94 22.29 7.79
N ILE A 252 -13.60 21.33 7.13
CA ILE A 252 -14.86 21.56 6.40
C ILE A 252 -15.95 22.07 7.35
N ALA A 253 -16.11 21.44 8.51
CA ALA A 253 -17.09 21.88 9.51
C ALA A 253 -16.80 23.29 10.04
N ASP A 254 -15.52 23.70 10.07
CA ASP A 254 -15.07 25.04 10.43
C ASP A 254 -15.17 26.05 9.26
N GLY A 255 -15.63 25.62 8.07
CA GLY A 255 -15.87 26.47 6.89
C GLY A 255 -14.68 26.61 5.94
N ASP A 256 -13.69 25.73 5.97
CA ASP A 256 -12.54 25.76 5.06
C ASP A 256 -12.94 25.25 3.65
N GLU A 257 -12.98 26.16 2.68
CA GLU A 257 -13.34 25.86 1.29
C GLU A 257 -12.28 25.00 0.58
N ASN A 258 -10.99 25.12 0.93
CA ASN A 258 -9.94 24.28 0.36
C ASN A 258 -10.05 22.85 0.87
N ALA A 259 -10.41 22.66 2.14
CA ALA A 259 -10.67 21.34 2.70
C ALA A 259 -11.87 20.67 2.00
N LYS A 260 -12.94 21.45 1.73
CA LYS A 260 -14.07 20.95 0.95
C LYS A 260 -13.68 20.57 -0.47
N LEU A 261 -12.94 21.43 -1.18
CA LEU A 261 -12.45 21.16 -2.52
C LEU A 261 -11.58 19.88 -2.53
N ALA A 262 -10.68 19.73 -1.55
CA ALA A 262 -9.81 18.56 -1.43
C ALA A 262 -10.61 17.26 -1.27
N LEU A 263 -11.66 17.28 -0.43
CA LEU A 263 -12.53 16.11 -0.24
C LEU A 263 -13.36 15.83 -1.49
N ASP A 264 -13.92 16.84 -2.13
CA ASP A 264 -14.68 16.69 -3.38
C ASP A 264 -13.81 16.08 -4.50
N MET A 265 -12.55 16.55 -4.66
CA MET A 265 -11.59 15.96 -5.59
C MET A 265 -11.25 14.50 -5.26
N TYR A 266 -11.11 14.20 -3.97
CA TYR A 266 -10.78 12.86 -3.48
C TYR A 266 -11.90 11.87 -3.77
N VAL A 267 -13.13 12.23 -3.45
CA VAL A 267 -14.33 11.42 -3.72
C VAL A 267 -14.56 11.26 -5.23
N ASP A 268 -14.45 12.34 -6.01
CA ASP A 268 -14.60 12.29 -7.47
C ASP A 268 -13.63 11.27 -8.11
N ARG A 269 -12.37 11.21 -7.65
CA ARG A 269 -11.40 10.21 -8.14
C ARG A 269 -11.80 8.78 -7.81
N ILE A 270 -12.36 8.54 -6.63
CA ILE A 270 -12.87 7.22 -6.23
C ILE A 270 -14.05 6.82 -7.12
N VAL A 271 -15.01 7.72 -7.32
CA VAL A 271 -16.21 7.49 -8.15
C VAL A 271 -15.83 7.19 -9.60
N ARG A 272 -14.86 7.92 -10.18
CA ARG A 272 -14.38 7.66 -11.55
C ARG A 272 -13.82 6.25 -11.71
N TYR A 273 -12.98 5.78 -10.77
CA TYR A 273 -12.42 4.43 -10.86
C TYR A 273 -13.47 3.34 -10.60
N ILE A 274 -14.41 3.55 -9.69
CA ILE A 274 -15.54 2.63 -9.51
C ILE A 274 -16.34 2.52 -10.83
N SER A 275 -16.63 3.67 -11.47
CA SER A 275 -17.37 3.71 -12.74
C SER A 275 -16.60 3.02 -13.86
N GLN A 276 -15.30 3.26 -14.00
CA GLN A 276 -14.43 2.58 -14.96
C GLN A 276 -14.49 1.07 -14.78
N TYR A 277 -14.27 0.59 -13.55
CA TYR A 277 -14.23 -0.84 -13.25
C TYR A 277 -15.60 -1.50 -13.36
N TYR A 278 -16.70 -0.78 -13.10
CA TYR A 278 -18.04 -1.27 -13.37
C TYR A 278 -18.23 -1.56 -14.86
N VAL A 279 -17.75 -0.69 -15.74
CA VAL A 279 -17.80 -0.90 -17.20
C VAL A 279 -16.87 -2.03 -17.64
N GLU A 280 -15.63 -2.09 -17.10
CA GLU A 280 -14.67 -3.16 -17.41
C GLU A 280 -15.19 -4.56 -17.01
N LEU A 281 -15.98 -4.64 -15.93
CA LEU A 281 -16.67 -5.84 -15.49
C LEU A 281 -18.01 -6.07 -16.21
N GLU A 282 -18.29 -5.31 -17.28
CA GLU A 282 -19.50 -5.43 -18.11
C GLU A 282 -20.80 -5.23 -17.31
N GLY A 283 -20.76 -4.43 -16.24
CA GLY A 283 -21.87 -4.24 -15.30
C GLY A 283 -22.20 -5.47 -14.44
N LYS A 284 -21.40 -6.54 -14.53
CA LYS A 284 -21.61 -7.79 -13.77
C LYS A 284 -20.79 -7.72 -12.47
N VAL A 285 -21.25 -6.94 -11.51
CA VAL A 285 -20.58 -6.73 -10.22
C VAL A 285 -21.43 -7.33 -9.10
N ASP A 286 -20.87 -8.30 -8.37
CA ASP A 286 -21.54 -8.94 -7.24
C ASP A 286 -21.57 -8.03 -6.02
N ALA A 287 -20.48 -7.25 -5.80
CA ALA A 287 -20.41 -6.27 -4.72
C ALA A 287 -19.34 -5.19 -4.97
N ILE A 288 -19.58 -4.00 -4.43
CA ILE A 288 -18.56 -2.96 -4.20
C ILE A 288 -18.20 -3.03 -2.72
N VAL A 289 -16.93 -3.29 -2.41
CA VAL A 289 -16.45 -3.49 -1.04
C VAL A 289 -15.58 -2.33 -0.62
N MET A 290 -15.95 -1.67 0.46
CA MET A 290 -15.21 -0.56 1.05
C MET A 290 -14.43 -1.04 2.27
N THR A 291 -13.11 -0.83 2.28
CA THR A 291 -12.23 -1.27 3.38
C THR A 291 -11.10 -0.28 3.62
N ALA A 292 -10.31 -0.54 4.64
CA ALA A 292 -9.27 0.30 5.20
C ALA A 292 -9.79 1.56 5.91
N GLY A 293 -8.87 2.22 6.63
CA GLY A 293 -9.21 3.14 7.71
C GLY A 293 -10.11 4.31 7.32
N VAL A 294 -9.95 4.89 6.13
CA VAL A 294 -10.78 6.01 5.69
C VAL A 294 -12.20 5.54 5.37
N LEU A 295 -12.37 4.50 4.55
CA LEU A 295 -13.71 4.04 4.17
C LEU A 295 -14.42 3.27 5.29
N GLU A 296 -13.72 2.63 6.21
CA GLU A 296 -14.34 1.98 7.36
C GLU A 296 -14.91 3.00 8.36
N ASN A 297 -14.25 4.13 8.54
CA ASN A 297 -14.58 5.12 9.57
C ASN A 297 -15.17 6.44 9.02
N GLY A 298 -14.87 6.86 7.80
CA GLY A 298 -15.32 8.11 7.20
C GLY A 298 -16.72 7.98 6.57
N SER A 299 -17.76 8.44 7.26
CA SER A 299 -19.14 8.44 6.75
C SER A 299 -19.31 9.39 5.58
N GLU A 300 -18.74 10.58 5.65
CA GLU A 300 -18.79 11.62 4.60
C GLU A 300 -18.15 11.15 3.29
N THR A 301 -17.02 10.45 3.39
CA THR A 301 -16.32 9.90 2.20
C THR A 301 -17.11 8.76 1.54
N ARG A 302 -17.97 8.05 2.32
CA ARG A 302 -18.80 6.95 1.78
C ARG A 302 -20.12 7.41 1.19
N ALA A 303 -20.66 8.56 1.63
CA ALA A 303 -21.94 9.11 1.19
C ALA A 303 -21.88 9.62 -0.24
#